data_b526605ee486ee1b5ffe46afbf23c657
#
_entry.id   b526605ee486ee1b5ffe46afbf23c657
#
_cell.length_a   1.000
_cell.length_b   1.000
_cell.length_c   1.000
_cell.angle_alpha   90.00
_cell.angle_beta   90.00
_cell.angle_gamma   90.00
#
_symmetry.space_group_name_H-M   'P 1'
#
loop_
_entity.id
_entity.type
_entity.pdbx_description
1 polymer ?
#
loop_
_entity_poly.entity_id
_entity_poly.type
_entity_poly.pdbx_seq_one_letter_code
_entity_poly.pdbx_strand_id
1 'polypeptide(L)'
;MHRDDLPLDRQLRQEILFARERVYRFGQATPLERLDLPGPGPEIWVKREDLSAVKSYKWRGACNRMALLTPGETARGVVTASAGNHAQGVALAARSLGIKARIYMPRSTPKVKQAAVLHHGGSRAEIILTGDSYDEAVAAARADEADTGAVYIHAYDDLKVMAGQGTLADEVVLSGHGPFDAAYLQIGGGGMAAGVSTWLKTYWPEIAIIGVEGVGQASMKAALEAGKPVALESVDLFCDGTAVRTAGTLPFQICEGTLA
;
A
#
# COMPACT_ATOMS: atom_id res chain seq x y z
N MET A 1 -3.38 28.77 -8.67
CA MET A 1 -3.02 27.91 -7.54
C MET A 1 -2.47 26.63 -8.13
N HIS A 2 -1.16 26.40 -7.98
CA HIS A 2 -0.54 25.18 -8.46
C HIS A 2 -1.10 23.98 -7.68
N ARG A 3 -1.13 22.81 -8.29
CA ARG A 3 -1.68 21.57 -7.69
C ARG A 3 -0.93 21.18 -6.41
N ASP A 4 0.37 21.48 -6.37
CA ASP A 4 1.25 21.19 -5.23
C ASP A 4 1.07 22.16 -4.05
N ASP A 5 0.29 23.25 -4.23
CA ASP A 5 -0.03 24.21 -3.16
C ASP A 5 -1.26 23.78 -2.32
N LEU A 6 -1.94 22.69 -2.70
CA LEU A 6 -3.10 22.20 -1.96
C LEU A 6 -2.68 21.45 -0.69
N PRO A 7 -3.49 21.46 0.39
CA PRO A 7 -3.31 20.58 1.52
C PRO A 7 -3.23 19.10 1.09
N LEU A 8 -2.44 18.29 1.79
CA LEU A 8 -2.13 16.90 1.40
C LEU A 8 -3.40 16.04 1.23
N ASP A 9 -4.39 16.21 2.10
CA ASP A 9 -5.67 15.51 2.00
C ASP A 9 -6.42 15.82 0.69
N ARG A 10 -6.37 17.06 0.24
CA ARG A 10 -6.97 17.49 -1.04
C ARG A 10 -6.19 16.95 -2.24
N GLN A 11 -4.86 16.96 -2.16
CA GLN A 11 -4.03 16.35 -3.19
C GLN A 11 -4.35 14.86 -3.31
N LEU A 12 -4.44 14.15 -2.17
CA LEU A 12 -4.73 12.72 -2.15
C LEU A 12 -6.12 12.42 -2.73
N ARG A 13 -7.16 13.20 -2.38
CA ARG A 13 -8.51 13.06 -2.98
C ARG A 13 -8.50 13.17 -4.49
N GLN A 14 -7.83 14.18 -5.03
CA GLN A 14 -7.71 14.34 -6.48
C GLN A 14 -6.97 13.17 -7.13
N GLU A 15 -5.88 12.70 -6.50
CA GLU A 15 -5.11 11.59 -7.03
C GLU A 15 -5.88 10.26 -7.00
N ILE A 16 -6.76 10.02 -6.00
CA ILE A 16 -7.62 8.84 -5.96
C ILE A 16 -8.59 8.83 -7.14
N LEU A 17 -9.20 9.98 -7.48
CA LEU A 17 -10.05 10.11 -8.67
C LEU A 17 -9.34 9.67 -9.95
N PHE A 18 -8.11 10.13 -10.15
CA PHE A 18 -7.32 9.75 -11.33
C PHE A 18 -6.78 8.32 -11.26
N ALA A 19 -6.58 7.79 -10.05
CA ALA A 19 -6.09 6.43 -9.86
C ALA A 19 -7.06 5.38 -10.38
N ARG A 20 -8.37 5.62 -10.35
CA ARG A 20 -9.40 4.69 -10.88
C ARG A 20 -9.06 4.21 -12.28
N GLU A 21 -8.92 5.14 -13.21
CA GLU A 21 -8.64 4.81 -14.61
C GLU A 21 -7.36 3.99 -14.77
N ARG A 22 -6.33 4.32 -14.00
CA ARG A 22 -5.04 3.63 -14.06
C ARG A 22 -5.07 2.24 -13.45
N VAL A 23 -5.64 2.11 -12.25
CA VAL A 23 -5.67 0.84 -11.50
C VAL A 23 -6.45 -0.24 -12.24
N TYR A 24 -7.61 0.09 -12.79
CA TYR A 24 -8.45 -0.91 -13.48
C TYR A 24 -7.95 -1.36 -14.84
N ARG A 25 -6.82 -0.85 -15.32
CA ARG A 25 -6.06 -1.45 -16.44
C ARG A 25 -5.31 -2.72 -16.05
N PHE A 26 -5.08 -2.94 -14.74
CA PHE A 26 -4.26 -4.05 -14.22
C PHE A 26 -5.05 -5.11 -13.47
N GLY A 27 -6.23 -4.80 -13.02
CA GLY A 27 -7.08 -5.70 -12.26
C GLY A 27 -8.51 -5.20 -12.18
N GLN A 28 -9.36 -5.96 -11.51
CA GLN A 28 -10.77 -5.65 -11.35
C GLN A 28 -11.08 -5.29 -9.90
N ALA A 29 -12.25 -4.68 -9.69
CA ALA A 29 -12.82 -4.49 -8.38
C ALA A 29 -12.97 -5.83 -7.65
N THR A 30 -12.69 -5.85 -6.36
CA THR A 30 -12.89 -7.03 -5.52
C THR A 30 -14.27 -6.97 -4.86
N PRO A 31 -14.85 -8.12 -4.47
CA PRO A 31 -16.13 -8.12 -3.80
C PRO A 31 -16.13 -7.37 -2.46
N LEU A 32 -17.27 -6.77 -2.14
CA LEU A 32 -17.63 -6.35 -0.80
C LEU A 32 -18.72 -7.32 -0.32
N GLU A 33 -18.41 -8.16 0.65
CA GLU A 33 -19.27 -9.26 1.09
C GLU A 33 -19.75 -9.05 2.52
N ARG A 34 -21.05 -9.24 2.74
CA ARG A 34 -21.61 -9.28 4.09
C ARG A 34 -21.27 -10.62 4.74
N LEU A 35 -20.79 -10.58 5.97
CA LEU A 35 -20.60 -11.80 6.74
C LEU A 35 -21.92 -12.26 7.32
N ASP A 36 -22.20 -13.54 7.12
CA ASP A 36 -23.35 -14.22 7.77
C ASP A 36 -22.92 -14.71 9.16
N LEU A 37 -23.14 -13.87 10.17
CA LEU A 37 -22.81 -14.18 11.56
C LEU A 37 -24.08 -14.57 12.34
N PRO A 38 -24.01 -15.63 13.14
CA PRO A 38 -25.16 -16.05 13.92
C PRO A 38 -25.48 -15.10 15.07
N GLY A 39 -26.78 -14.85 15.32
CA GLY A 39 -27.27 -14.06 16.46
C GLY A 39 -27.41 -12.55 16.18
N PRO A 40 -27.94 -11.80 17.15
CA PRO A 40 -28.09 -10.36 17.03
C PRO A 40 -26.71 -9.66 17.16
N GLY A 41 -26.43 -8.72 16.26
CA GLY A 41 -25.17 -7.99 16.26
C GLY A 41 -25.11 -6.98 15.13
N PRO A 42 -24.01 -6.25 14.98
CA PRO A 42 -23.81 -5.33 13.87
C PRO A 42 -23.70 -6.09 12.56
N GLU A 43 -24.09 -5.44 11.48
CA GLU A 43 -23.79 -5.94 10.13
C GLU A 43 -22.32 -5.73 9.85
N ILE A 44 -21.62 -6.82 9.50
CA ILE A 44 -20.19 -6.78 9.19
C ILE A 44 -20.00 -7.07 7.71
N TRP A 45 -19.29 -6.19 7.04
CA TRP A 45 -18.92 -6.29 5.63
C TRP A 45 -17.43 -6.41 5.49
N VAL A 46 -16.97 -7.28 4.58
CA VAL A 46 -15.54 -7.50 4.32
C VAL A 46 -15.23 -7.17 2.88
N LYS A 47 -14.26 -6.27 2.68
CA LYS A 47 -13.69 -5.99 1.36
C LYS A 47 -12.63 -7.04 1.04
N ARG A 48 -12.91 -7.90 0.07
CA ARG A 48 -12.18 -9.15 -0.22
C ARG A 48 -10.94 -8.94 -1.09
N GLU A 49 -9.97 -8.17 -0.60
CA GLU A 49 -8.70 -7.96 -1.32
C GLU A 49 -7.83 -9.22 -1.45
N ASP A 50 -8.10 -10.25 -0.65
CA ASP A 50 -7.54 -11.60 -0.77
C ASP A 50 -7.94 -12.32 -2.08
N LEU A 51 -9.01 -11.89 -2.73
CA LEU A 51 -9.46 -12.41 -4.02
C LEU A 51 -8.80 -11.73 -5.23
N SER A 52 -7.97 -10.71 -5.00
CA SER A 52 -7.17 -10.11 -6.07
C SER A 52 -6.09 -11.05 -6.62
N ALA A 53 -5.53 -10.73 -7.78
CA ALA A 53 -4.50 -11.55 -8.43
C ALA A 53 -3.27 -11.82 -7.53
N VAL A 54 -2.87 -10.84 -6.71
CA VAL A 54 -1.73 -10.95 -5.78
C VAL A 54 -2.16 -11.22 -4.33
N LYS A 55 -3.42 -11.59 -4.11
CA LYS A 55 -3.99 -11.91 -2.79
C LYS A 55 -3.85 -10.78 -1.75
N SER A 56 -3.80 -9.54 -2.20
CA SER A 56 -3.73 -8.35 -1.36
C SER A 56 -4.04 -7.07 -2.15
N TYR A 57 -4.33 -5.97 -1.46
CA TYR A 57 -4.57 -4.65 -2.07
C TYR A 57 -3.31 -3.99 -2.68
N LYS A 58 -2.11 -4.50 -2.38
CA LYS A 58 -0.83 -3.82 -2.71
C LYS A 58 -0.61 -3.57 -4.20
N TRP A 59 -1.21 -4.36 -5.07
CA TRP A 59 -1.13 -4.14 -6.51
C TRP A 59 -1.70 -2.79 -6.94
N ARG A 60 -2.74 -2.29 -6.28
CA ARG A 60 -3.41 -1.02 -6.63
C ARG A 60 -2.43 0.15 -6.59
N GLY A 61 -1.73 0.32 -5.47
CA GLY A 61 -0.75 1.39 -5.30
C GLY A 61 0.47 1.24 -6.20
N ALA A 62 1.02 0.02 -6.32
CA ALA A 62 2.15 -0.26 -7.19
C ALA A 62 1.81 0.04 -8.67
N CYS A 63 0.68 -0.46 -9.16
CA CYS A 63 0.22 -0.22 -10.53
C CYS A 63 -0.06 1.26 -10.79
N ASN A 64 -0.75 1.96 -9.87
CA ASN A 64 -1.01 3.38 -10.01
C ASN A 64 0.28 4.20 -10.10
N ARG A 65 1.25 3.94 -9.23
CA ARG A 65 2.54 4.65 -9.21
C ARG A 65 3.34 4.38 -10.49
N MET A 66 3.43 3.11 -10.90
CA MET A 66 4.21 2.72 -12.07
C MET A 66 3.59 3.14 -13.40
N ALA A 67 2.26 3.25 -13.48
CA ALA A 67 1.57 3.77 -14.66
C ALA A 67 1.83 5.26 -14.94
N LEU A 68 2.41 5.98 -13.99
CA LEU A 68 2.75 7.40 -14.09
C LEU A 68 4.23 7.64 -14.45
N LEU A 69 5.01 6.59 -14.65
CA LEU A 69 6.42 6.73 -15.03
C LEU A 69 6.54 7.33 -16.42
N THR A 70 7.45 8.27 -16.55
CA THR A 70 7.83 8.83 -17.84
C THR A 70 8.57 7.78 -18.70
N PRO A 71 8.65 7.95 -20.04
CA PRO A 71 9.43 7.04 -20.88
C PRO A 71 10.89 6.89 -20.44
N GLY A 72 11.52 7.97 -19.96
CA GLY A 72 12.89 7.94 -19.45
C GLY A 72 13.02 7.14 -18.14
N GLU A 73 12.08 7.26 -17.22
CA GLU A 73 12.01 6.47 -15.98
C GLU A 73 11.74 4.99 -16.30
N THR A 74 10.79 4.72 -17.20
CA THR A 74 10.49 3.36 -17.68
C THR A 74 11.72 2.67 -18.25
N ALA A 75 12.53 3.38 -19.04
CA ALA A 75 13.76 2.84 -19.64
C ALA A 75 14.81 2.46 -18.58
N ARG A 76 14.92 3.22 -17.48
CA ARG A 76 15.82 2.90 -16.36
C ARG A 76 15.29 1.79 -15.46
N GLY A 77 13.98 1.53 -15.52
CA GLY A 77 13.31 0.53 -14.70
C GLY A 77 12.99 1.02 -13.30
N VAL A 78 12.55 0.09 -12.46
CA VAL A 78 12.17 0.38 -11.08
C VAL A 78 12.91 -0.51 -10.09
N VAL A 79 13.03 -0.04 -8.86
CA VAL A 79 13.58 -0.78 -7.73
C VAL A 79 12.61 -0.72 -6.55
N THR A 80 12.61 -1.75 -5.73
CA THR A 80 11.90 -1.77 -4.45
C THR A 80 12.55 -2.75 -3.49
N ALA A 81 12.32 -2.56 -2.19
CA ALA A 81 12.67 -3.54 -1.17
C ALA A 81 11.41 -4.08 -0.53
N SER A 82 11.11 -5.35 -0.74
CA SER A 82 9.98 -6.04 -0.11
C SER A 82 10.07 -7.54 -0.36
N ALA A 83 9.82 -8.33 0.67
CA ALA A 83 9.69 -9.79 0.57
C ALA A 83 8.22 -10.29 0.56
N GLY A 84 7.25 -9.38 0.47
CA GLY A 84 5.83 -9.69 0.63
C GLY A 84 4.93 -9.17 -0.49
N ASN A 85 3.73 -8.75 -0.08
CA ASN A 85 2.66 -8.35 -0.99
C ASN A 85 3.02 -7.15 -1.90
N HIS A 86 3.83 -6.20 -1.41
CA HIS A 86 4.27 -5.08 -2.23
C HIS A 86 5.18 -5.53 -3.38
N ALA A 87 6.11 -6.45 -3.11
CA ALA A 87 6.97 -7.04 -4.15
C ALA A 87 6.14 -7.71 -5.26
N GLN A 88 5.09 -8.44 -4.90
CA GLN A 88 4.18 -9.07 -5.86
C GLN A 88 3.41 -8.02 -6.67
N GLY A 89 2.95 -6.94 -6.03
CA GLY A 89 2.28 -5.82 -6.71
C GLY A 89 3.18 -5.12 -7.71
N VAL A 90 4.44 -4.84 -7.34
CA VAL A 90 5.44 -4.25 -8.24
C VAL A 90 5.78 -5.20 -9.39
N ALA A 91 5.94 -6.49 -9.12
CA ALA A 91 6.20 -7.51 -10.13
C ALA A 91 5.06 -7.60 -11.16
N LEU A 92 3.80 -7.62 -10.70
CA LEU A 92 2.61 -7.60 -11.57
C LEU A 92 2.60 -6.35 -12.47
N ALA A 93 2.81 -5.17 -11.88
CA ALA A 93 2.86 -3.92 -12.62
C ALA A 93 4.01 -3.90 -13.64
N ALA A 94 5.19 -4.38 -13.25
CA ALA A 94 6.36 -4.47 -14.11
C ALA A 94 6.10 -5.34 -15.36
N ARG A 95 5.50 -6.51 -15.17
CA ARG A 95 5.10 -7.40 -16.27
C ARG A 95 4.09 -6.73 -17.19
N SER A 96 3.04 -6.14 -16.63
CA SER A 96 1.95 -5.54 -17.41
C SER A 96 2.39 -4.32 -18.21
N LEU A 97 3.34 -3.54 -17.70
CA LEU A 97 3.88 -2.34 -18.34
C LEU A 97 5.14 -2.61 -19.18
N GLY A 98 5.68 -3.81 -19.15
CA GLY A 98 6.92 -4.15 -19.84
C GLY A 98 8.19 -3.54 -19.21
N ILE A 99 8.12 -3.08 -17.96
CA ILE A 99 9.21 -2.40 -17.22
C ILE A 99 10.07 -3.44 -16.49
N LYS A 100 11.38 -3.24 -16.43
CA LYS A 100 12.25 -4.04 -15.56
C LYS A 100 12.11 -3.63 -14.10
N ALA A 101 11.91 -4.59 -13.21
CA ALA A 101 11.86 -4.37 -11.77
C ALA A 101 12.92 -5.19 -11.05
N ARG A 102 13.79 -4.54 -10.29
CA ARG A 102 14.73 -5.17 -9.37
C ARG A 102 14.15 -5.12 -7.97
N ILE A 103 13.95 -6.29 -7.37
CA ILE A 103 13.24 -6.47 -6.12
C ILE A 103 14.21 -7.04 -5.09
N TYR A 104 14.58 -6.19 -4.15
CA TYR A 104 15.53 -6.48 -3.10
C TYR A 104 14.84 -7.18 -1.93
N MET A 105 15.41 -8.28 -1.47
CA MET A 105 14.89 -9.11 -0.37
C MET A 105 16.03 -9.57 0.53
N PRO A 106 15.80 -9.72 1.84
CA PRO A 106 16.74 -10.40 2.72
C PRO A 106 17.07 -11.82 2.21
N ARG A 107 18.30 -12.29 2.44
CA ARG A 107 18.72 -13.66 2.06
C ARG A 107 17.87 -14.74 2.71
N SER A 108 17.32 -14.45 3.89
CA SER A 108 16.43 -15.33 4.64
C SER A 108 15.01 -15.46 4.06
N THR A 109 14.68 -14.69 2.98
CA THR A 109 13.33 -14.70 2.40
C THR A 109 12.95 -16.11 1.91
N PRO A 110 11.82 -16.68 2.38
CA PRO A 110 11.38 -18.02 1.97
C PRO A 110 11.18 -18.15 0.46
N LYS A 111 11.57 -19.31 -0.10
CA LYS A 111 11.44 -19.56 -1.55
C LYS A 111 10.02 -19.44 -2.07
N VAL A 112 9.00 -19.74 -1.26
CA VAL A 112 7.59 -19.59 -1.64
C VAL A 112 7.24 -18.12 -1.92
N LYS A 113 7.79 -17.18 -1.15
CA LYS A 113 7.60 -15.73 -1.39
C LYS A 113 8.34 -15.28 -2.65
N GLN A 114 9.57 -15.77 -2.86
CA GLN A 114 10.33 -15.50 -4.08
C GLN A 114 9.60 -16.03 -5.32
N ALA A 115 9.10 -17.26 -5.27
CA ALA A 115 8.35 -17.88 -6.36
C ALA A 115 7.07 -17.10 -6.72
N ALA A 116 6.33 -16.59 -5.72
CA ALA A 116 5.15 -15.77 -5.94
C ALA A 116 5.49 -14.48 -6.71
N VAL A 117 6.58 -13.81 -6.37
CA VAL A 117 7.04 -12.60 -7.08
C VAL A 117 7.42 -12.93 -8.53
N LEU A 118 8.18 -13.99 -8.76
CA LEU A 118 8.57 -14.41 -10.11
C LEU A 118 7.37 -14.87 -10.94
N HIS A 119 6.38 -15.51 -10.31
CA HIS A 119 5.13 -15.88 -10.98
C HIS A 119 4.39 -14.66 -11.55
N HIS A 120 4.28 -13.58 -10.76
CA HIS A 120 3.61 -12.35 -11.20
C HIS A 120 4.44 -11.54 -12.18
N GLY A 121 5.75 -11.45 -11.97
CA GLY A 121 6.65 -10.60 -12.76
C GLY A 121 7.17 -11.24 -14.05
N GLY A 122 7.24 -12.57 -14.12
CA GLY A 122 7.83 -13.28 -15.25
C GLY A 122 9.26 -12.79 -15.51
N SER A 123 9.60 -12.58 -16.76
CA SER A 123 10.92 -12.09 -17.19
C SER A 123 11.20 -10.60 -16.86
N ARG A 124 10.23 -9.90 -16.31
CA ARG A 124 10.37 -8.48 -15.95
C ARG A 124 10.78 -8.25 -14.51
N ALA A 125 10.63 -9.24 -13.63
CA ALA A 125 11.05 -9.17 -12.25
C ALA A 125 12.36 -9.92 -12.02
N GLU A 126 13.33 -9.24 -11.44
CA GLU A 126 14.58 -9.79 -10.97
C GLU A 126 14.61 -9.69 -9.44
N ILE A 127 14.89 -10.81 -8.76
CA ILE A 127 15.05 -10.84 -7.31
C ILE A 127 16.52 -10.73 -6.97
N ILE A 128 16.85 -9.78 -6.11
CA ILE A 128 18.21 -9.58 -5.59
C ILE A 128 18.19 -9.88 -4.10
N LEU A 129 18.76 -11.03 -3.73
CA LEU A 129 18.91 -11.42 -2.33
C LEU A 129 20.12 -10.74 -1.73
N THR A 130 19.90 -9.89 -0.71
CA THR A 130 20.95 -9.10 -0.09
C THR A 130 20.67 -8.85 1.39
N GLY A 131 21.75 -8.73 2.17
CA GLY A 131 21.61 -8.52 3.62
C GLY A 131 20.87 -9.64 4.35
N ASP A 132 20.78 -9.48 5.65
CA ASP A 132 20.08 -10.42 6.54
C ASP A 132 18.83 -9.81 7.16
N SER A 133 18.62 -8.48 6.96
CA SER A 133 17.48 -7.71 7.44
C SER A 133 16.75 -6.96 6.32
N TYR A 134 15.52 -6.53 6.62
CA TYR A 134 14.74 -5.66 5.72
C TYR A 134 15.45 -4.32 5.50
N ASP A 135 16.03 -3.73 6.54
CA ASP A 135 16.71 -2.43 6.46
C ASP A 135 17.91 -2.49 5.53
N GLU A 136 18.69 -3.57 5.55
CA GLU A 136 19.81 -3.80 4.62
C GLU A 136 19.32 -3.96 3.17
N ALA A 137 18.22 -4.65 2.97
CA ALA A 137 17.61 -4.75 1.64
C ALA A 137 17.12 -3.39 1.13
N VAL A 138 16.54 -2.55 2.00
CA VAL A 138 16.16 -1.16 1.68
C VAL A 138 17.39 -0.34 1.31
N ALA A 139 18.47 -0.41 2.10
CA ALA A 139 19.71 0.33 1.84
C ALA A 139 20.31 -0.05 0.48
N ALA A 140 20.33 -1.35 0.14
CA ALA A 140 20.83 -1.83 -1.15
C ALA A 140 19.94 -1.37 -2.32
N ALA A 141 18.61 -1.38 -2.17
CA ALA A 141 17.69 -0.87 -3.19
C ALA A 141 17.83 0.64 -3.41
N ARG A 142 18.10 1.40 -2.35
CA ARG A 142 18.36 2.84 -2.45
C ARG A 142 19.73 3.16 -3.08
N ALA A 143 20.74 2.35 -2.83
CA ALA A 143 22.02 2.47 -3.53
C ALA A 143 21.86 2.21 -5.03
N ASP A 144 21.11 1.17 -5.43
CA ASP A 144 20.80 0.89 -6.83
C ASP A 144 20.01 2.03 -7.50
N GLU A 145 19.02 2.61 -6.80
CA GLU A 145 18.31 3.81 -7.27
C GLU A 145 19.29 4.95 -7.58
N ALA A 146 20.21 5.23 -6.66
CA ALA A 146 21.21 6.30 -6.81
C ALA A 146 22.17 6.04 -7.98
N ASP A 147 22.62 4.80 -8.14
CA ASP A 147 23.61 4.42 -9.13
C ASP A 147 23.02 4.34 -10.55
N THR A 148 21.79 3.87 -10.69
CA THR A 148 21.18 3.59 -11.99
C THR A 148 20.16 4.64 -12.42
N GLY A 149 19.68 5.46 -11.51
CA GLY A 149 18.56 6.38 -11.71
C GLY A 149 17.22 5.67 -11.90
N ALA A 150 17.11 4.38 -11.56
CA ALA A 150 15.85 3.67 -11.52
C ALA A 150 14.92 4.28 -10.46
N VAL A 151 13.60 4.15 -10.65
CA VAL A 151 12.64 4.75 -9.73
C VAL A 151 12.35 3.80 -8.57
N TYR A 152 12.54 4.27 -7.35
CA TYR A 152 12.14 3.50 -6.16
C TYR A 152 10.63 3.53 -5.99
N ILE A 153 10.01 2.35 -5.96
CA ILE A 153 8.57 2.21 -5.71
C ILE A 153 8.35 1.92 -4.22
N HIS A 154 7.93 2.94 -3.48
CA HIS A 154 7.72 2.83 -2.04
C HIS A 154 6.47 2.02 -1.72
N ALA A 155 6.51 1.24 -0.62
CA ALA A 155 5.42 0.35 -0.25
C ALA A 155 4.17 1.04 0.34
N TYR A 156 4.31 2.30 0.81
CA TYR A 156 3.24 3.05 1.49
C TYR A 156 3.46 4.57 1.52
N ASP A 157 4.69 5.09 1.64
CA ASP A 157 4.99 6.51 1.80
C ASP A 157 5.24 7.19 0.45
N ASP A 158 4.21 7.22 -0.37
CA ASP A 158 4.18 7.83 -1.70
C ASP A 158 2.73 8.21 -2.02
N LEU A 159 2.48 9.46 -2.39
CA LEU A 159 1.14 9.99 -2.66
C LEU A 159 0.40 9.17 -3.74
N LYS A 160 1.11 8.71 -4.78
CA LYS A 160 0.51 7.94 -5.87
C LYS A 160 0.22 6.50 -5.45
N VAL A 161 1.06 5.93 -4.58
CA VAL A 161 0.78 4.63 -3.97
C VAL A 161 -0.44 4.73 -3.06
N MET A 162 -0.49 5.71 -2.16
CA MET A 162 -1.65 5.96 -1.29
C MET A 162 -2.94 6.14 -2.11
N ALA A 163 -2.89 6.90 -3.18
CA ALA A 163 -4.02 7.12 -4.07
C ALA A 163 -4.51 5.83 -4.74
N GLY A 164 -3.60 4.97 -5.19
CA GLY A 164 -3.96 3.66 -5.71
C GLY A 164 -4.67 2.81 -4.67
N GLN A 165 -4.22 2.82 -3.41
CA GLN A 165 -4.90 2.12 -2.31
C GLN A 165 -6.29 2.70 -2.01
N GLY A 166 -6.46 4.01 -2.17
CA GLY A 166 -7.75 4.69 -2.00
C GLY A 166 -8.85 4.20 -2.95
N THR A 167 -8.51 3.61 -4.10
CA THR A 167 -9.50 3.01 -5.00
C THR A 167 -10.29 1.86 -4.37
N LEU A 168 -9.75 1.23 -3.33
CA LEU A 168 -10.47 0.24 -2.52
C LEU A 168 -11.72 0.87 -1.86
N ALA A 169 -11.56 2.05 -1.27
CA ALA A 169 -12.66 2.79 -0.65
C ALA A 169 -13.66 3.31 -1.69
N ASP A 170 -13.18 3.67 -2.88
CA ASP A 170 -14.06 4.07 -3.98
C ASP A 170 -15.00 2.92 -4.39
N GLU A 171 -14.52 1.69 -4.45
CA GLU A 171 -15.35 0.51 -4.68
C GLU A 171 -16.39 0.31 -3.57
N VAL A 172 -16.01 0.57 -2.32
CA VAL A 172 -16.94 0.48 -1.17
C VAL A 172 -18.04 1.53 -1.29
N VAL A 173 -17.71 2.77 -1.60
CA VAL A 173 -18.70 3.85 -1.81
C VAL A 173 -19.63 3.53 -2.97
N LEU A 174 -19.08 3.05 -4.09
CA LEU A 174 -19.87 2.71 -5.29
C LEU A 174 -20.71 1.44 -5.16
N SER A 175 -20.48 0.61 -4.15
CA SER A 175 -21.25 -0.61 -3.92
C SER A 175 -22.73 -0.34 -3.59
N GLY A 176 -23.03 0.86 -3.08
CA GLY A 176 -24.39 1.25 -2.68
C GLY A 176 -24.85 0.67 -1.32
N HIS A 177 -23.97 -0.04 -0.60
CA HIS A 177 -24.30 -0.65 0.70
C HIS A 177 -24.14 0.30 1.89
N GLY A 178 -23.43 1.43 1.73
CA GLY A 178 -23.22 2.41 2.80
C GLY A 178 -24.36 3.44 2.93
N PRO A 179 -24.21 4.45 3.82
CA PRO A 179 -23.02 4.67 4.64
C PRO A 179 -22.84 3.62 5.73
N PHE A 180 -21.57 3.37 6.10
CA PHE A 180 -21.21 2.53 7.24
C PHE A 180 -20.88 3.39 8.47
N ASP A 181 -21.13 2.86 9.68
CA ASP A 181 -20.83 3.55 10.94
C ASP A 181 -19.32 3.56 11.22
N ALA A 182 -18.62 2.49 10.89
CA ALA A 182 -17.19 2.34 11.13
C ALA A 182 -16.49 1.53 10.05
N ALA A 183 -15.20 1.83 9.84
CA ALA A 183 -14.29 1.04 9.02
C ALA A 183 -13.04 0.67 9.82
N TYR A 184 -12.75 -0.61 9.89
CA TYR A 184 -11.55 -1.16 10.54
C TYR A 184 -10.48 -1.40 9.52
N LEU A 185 -9.34 -0.71 9.66
CA LEU A 185 -8.26 -0.73 8.69
C LEU A 185 -6.97 -1.25 9.32
N GLN A 186 -6.43 -2.36 8.82
CA GLN A 186 -5.12 -2.83 9.25
C GLN A 186 -4.04 -1.83 8.84
N ILE A 187 -3.14 -1.51 9.77
CA ILE A 187 -2.07 -0.55 9.55
C ILE A 187 -0.69 -1.24 9.70
N GLY A 188 0.15 -1.04 8.71
CA GLY A 188 1.60 -1.17 8.79
C GLY A 188 2.20 0.22 8.61
N GLY A 189 2.74 0.55 7.45
CA GLY A 189 3.24 1.90 7.16
C GLY A 189 2.18 2.99 6.95
N GLY A 190 0.88 2.65 6.96
CA GLY A 190 -0.24 3.60 6.93
C GLY A 190 -0.77 3.99 5.55
N GLY A 191 -0.10 3.63 4.44
CA GLY A 191 -0.49 4.12 3.11
C GLY A 191 -1.90 3.73 2.66
N MET A 192 -2.37 2.52 3.00
CA MET A 192 -3.74 2.09 2.71
C MET A 192 -4.73 2.82 3.62
N ALA A 193 -4.46 2.88 4.91
CA ALA A 193 -5.31 3.59 5.87
C ALA A 193 -5.49 5.06 5.47
N ALA A 194 -4.43 5.74 5.07
CA ALA A 194 -4.48 7.12 4.59
C ALA A 194 -5.36 7.26 3.33
N GLY A 195 -5.16 6.42 2.31
CA GLY A 195 -5.96 6.48 1.08
C GLY A 195 -7.43 6.17 1.32
N VAL A 196 -7.71 5.12 2.08
CA VAL A 196 -9.08 4.66 2.37
C VAL A 196 -9.82 5.66 3.26
N SER A 197 -9.20 6.12 4.36
CA SER A 197 -9.84 7.07 5.28
C SER A 197 -10.15 8.40 4.59
N THR A 198 -9.22 8.93 3.80
CA THR A 198 -9.45 10.15 3.02
C THR A 198 -10.67 10.04 2.12
N TRP A 199 -10.82 8.89 1.43
CA TRP A 199 -11.94 8.71 0.50
C TRP A 199 -13.25 8.47 1.22
N LEU A 200 -13.29 7.59 2.22
CA LEU A 200 -14.50 7.33 3.01
C LEU A 200 -15.01 8.61 3.71
N LYS A 201 -14.12 9.36 4.37
CA LYS A 201 -14.47 10.64 5.01
C LYS A 201 -14.97 11.71 4.03
N THR A 202 -14.62 11.61 2.76
CA THR A 202 -15.14 12.52 1.73
C THR A 202 -16.63 12.29 1.46
N TYR A 203 -17.09 11.06 1.47
CA TYR A 203 -18.48 10.69 1.20
C TYR A 203 -19.31 10.47 2.47
N TRP A 204 -18.68 9.98 3.52
CA TRP A 204 -19.28 9.70 4.83
C TRP A 204 -18.46 10.38 5.93
N PRO A 205 -18.65 11.69 6.16
CA PRO A 205 -17.82 12.45 7.12
C PRO A 205 -17.86 11.89 8.54
N GLU A 206 -19.00 11.32 8.94
CA GLU A 206 -19.22 10.79 10.29
C GLU A 206 -18.68 9.37 10.51
N ILE A 207 -18.24 8.67 9.45
CA ILE A 207 -17.72 7.31 9.62
C ILE A 207 -16.53 7.27 10.59
N ALA A 208 -16.57 6.38 11.57
CA ALA A 208 -15.42 6.14 12.44
C ALA A 208 -14.37 5.31 11.70
N ILE A 209 -13.15 5.82 11.59
CA ILE A 209 -12.03 5.09 10.97
C ILE A 209 -11.15 4.54 12.09
N ILE A 210 -11.16 3.24 12.28
CA ILE A 210 -10.44 2.56 13.36
C ILE A 210 -9.20 1.86 12.78
N GLY A 211 -8.02 2.36 13.17
CA GLY A 211 -6.74 1.73 12.85
C GLY A 211 -6.52 0.48 13.69
N VAL A 212 -6.09 -0.61 13.07
CA VAL A 212 -5.81 -1.88 13.74
C VAL A 212 -4.35 -2.26 13.51
N GLU A 213 -3.60 -2.42 14.59
CA GLU A 213 -2.20 -2.84 14.59
C GLU A 213 -1.98 -3.99 15.57
N GLY A 214 -1.03 -4.86 15.28
CA GLY A 214 -0.55 -5.83 16.27
C GLY A 214 0.18 -5.11 17.42
N VAL A 215 0.03 -5.57 18.65
CA VAL A 215 0.64 -4.92 19.84
C VAL A 215 2.15 -4.73 19.68
N GLY A 216 2.85 -5.71 19.10
CA GLY A 216 4.30 -5.62 18.82
C GLY A 216 4.66 -4.91 17.51
N GLN A 217 3.70 -4.26 16.82
CA GLN A 217 3.89 -3.64 15.50
C GLN A 217 3.23 -2.26 15.40
N ALA A 218 2.83 -1.65 16.51
CA ALA A 218 1.97 -0.46 16.57
C ALA A 218 2.75 0.83 16.25
N SER A 219 3.31 0.91 15.04
CA SER A 219 4.14 2.05 14.61
C SER A 219 3.33 3.33 14.36
N MET A 220 2.10 3.21 13.86
CA MET A 220 1.22 4.37 13.66
C MET A 220 0.70 4.90 15.00
N LYS A 221 0.30 4.03 15.92
CA LYS A 221 -0.09 4.43 17.28
C LYS A 221 1.05 5.19 17.96
N ALA A 222 2.27 4.64 17.93
CA ALA A 222 3.44 5.30 18.50
C ALA A 222 3.71 6.66 17.82
N ALA A 223 3.51 6.76 16.51
CA ALA A 223 3.63 8.03 15.79
C ALA A 223 2.59 9.06 16.22
N LEU A 224 1.33 8.65 16.38
CA LEU A 224 0.23 9.53 16.84
C LEU A 224 0.46 10.01 18.27
N GLU A 225 0.91 9.15 19.17
CA GLU A 225 1.26 9.51 20.55
C GLU A 225 2.44 10.48 20.61
N ALA A 226 3.41 10.35 19.70
CA ALA A 226 4.60 11.21 19.63
C ALA A 226 4.41 12.50 18.81
N GLY A 227 3.30 12.65 18.07
CA GLY A 227 3.06 13.75 17.14
C GLY A 227 3.99 13.74 15.92
N LYS A 228 4.68 12.64 15.64
CA LYS A 228 5.59 12.42 14.49
C LYS A 228 5.90 10.96 14.29
N PRO A 229 6.29 10.52 13.09
CA PRO A 229 6.80 9.16 12.88
C PRO A 229 8.00 8.85 13.78
N VAL A 230 7.94 7.72 14.46
CA VAL A 230 9.00 7.21 15.34
C VAL A 230 9.30 5.76 14.99
N ALA A 231 10.56 5.34 15.14
CA ALA A 231 10.96 3.96 14.93
C ALA A 231 10.72 3.14 16.20
N LEU A 232 10.02 2.02 16.08
CA LEU A 232 9.89 1.04 17.16
C LEU A 232 11.25 0.40 17.43
N GLU A 233 11.56 0.07 18.69
CA GLU A 233 12.79 -0.62 19.06
C GLU A 233 12.85 -2.02 18.44
N SER A 234 11.73 -2.74 18.46
CA SER A 234 11.56 -4.05 17.85
C SER A 234 10.21 -4.17 17.15
N VAL A 235 10.08 -5.10 16.22
CA VAL A 235 8.83 -5.37 15.50
C VAL A 235 8.57 -6.88 15.55
N ASP A 236 7.39 -7.25 16.05
CA ASP A 236 6.90 -8.62 15.96
C ASP A 236 6.60 -8.98 14.49
N LEU A 237 7.01 -10.16 14.06
CA LEU A 237 6.83 -10.62 12.68
C LEU A 237 5.64 -11.59 12.50
N PHE A 238 4.81 -11.79 13.52
CA PHE A 238 3.66 -12.70 13.42
C PHE A 238 2.70 -12.26 12.31
N CYS A 239 2.34 -10.97 12.26
CA CYS A 239 1.58 -10.40 11.16
C CYS A 239 2.55 -9.73 10.17
N ASP A 240 3.30 -10.50 9.40
CA ASP A 240 4.40 -10.01 8.55
C ASP A 240 3.97 -8.96 7.50
N GLY A 241 2.71 -9.00 7.06
CA GLY A 241 2.15 -8.02 6.12
C GLY A 241 2.01 -6.60 6.65
N THR A 242 2.00 -6.43 7.97
CA THR A 242 1.89 -5.14 8.69
C THR A 242 3.12 -4.84 9.55
N ALA A 243 4.11 -5.71 9.57
CA ALA A 243 5.33 -5.56 10.37
C ALA A 243 6.22 -4.44 9.83
N VAL A 244 5.92 -3.21 10.21
CA VAL A 244 6.62 -1.99 9.77
C VAL A 244 7.15 -1.25 11.00
N ARG A 245 8.47 -1.00 11.00
CA ARG A 245 9.16 -0.36 12.12
C ARG A 245 8.80 1.11 12.30
N THR A 246 8.49 1.81 11.19
CA THR A 246 8.22 3.25 11.21
C THR A 246 7.05 3.57 10.28
N ALA A 247 6.04 4.25 10.77
CA ALA A 247 4.95 4.77 9.94
C ALA A 247 5.49 5.75 8.88
N GLY A 248 4.85 5.79 7.71
CA GLY A 248 5.22 6.74 6.67
C GLY A 248 4.92 8.18 7.07
N THR A 249 5.69 9.12 6.56
CA THR A 249 5.50 10.55 6.85
C THR A 249 4.20 11.09 6.25
N LEU A 250 3.94 10.82 4.97
CA LEU A 250 2.69 11.23 4.32
C LEU A 250 1.46 10.49 4.90
N PRO A 251 1.50 9.16 5.11
CA PRO A 251 0.44 8.45 5.80
C PRO A 251 0.14 9.01 7.18
N PHE A 252 1.16 9.31 7.99
CA PHE A 252 0.98 9.88 9.33
C PHE A 252 0.20 11.20 9.28
N GLN A 253 0.59 12.13 8.39
CA GLN A 253 -0.08 13.44 8.26
C GLN A 253 -1.57 13.32 7.92
N ILE A 254 -1.97 12.29 7.20
CA ILE A 254 -3.38 12.00 6.90
C ILE A 254 -4.06 11.31 8.07
N CYS A 255 -3.41 10.26 8.62
CA CYS A 255 -3.98 9.44 9.68
C CYS A 255 -4.21 10.22 10.97
N GLU A 256 -3.34 11.19 11.30
CA GLU A 256 -3.50 12.09 12.45
C GLU A 256 -4.85 12.83 12.44
N GLY A 257 -5.37 13.17 11.26
CA GLY A 257 -6.65 13.88 11.11
C GLY A 257 -7.85 12.98 10.77
N THR A 258 -7.64 11.68 10.51
CA THR A 258 -8.71 10.81 10.00
C THR A 258 -9.01 9.59 10.86
N LEU A 259 -8.06 9.10 11.65
CA LEU A 259 -8.28 8.00 12.58
C LEU A 259 -9.00 8.47 13.83
N ALA A 260 -9.89 7.60 14.37
CA ALA A 260 -10.64 7.82 15.58
C ALA A 260 -9.89 7.27 16.81
#